data_a7fce855452091d213989acc57e32df2
#
_entry.id   a7fce855452091d213989acc57e32df2
#
_cell.length_a   1.000
_cell.length_b   1.000
_cell.length_c   1.000
_cell.angle_alpha   90.00
_cell.angle_beta   90.00
_cell.angle_gamma   90.00
#
_symmetry.space_group_name_H-M   'P 1'
#
loop_
_entity.id
_entity.type
_entity.pdbx_description
1 polymer ?
#
loop_
_entity_poly.entity_id
_entity_poly.type
_entity_poly.pdbx_seq_one_letter_code
_entity_poly.pdbx_strand_id
1 'polypeptide(L)'
;MATVGVSSLGRVRLLAVVFALALVAGGCSAARQASPPTTESAPATLKRPPKPKPAAPPPKRSKVHVIVFDGDTGAPVPKARVQVGRFAGRTDAKGVAKIRIARHARLQVKVVKRGYDGYRQRLQFRGRPKVGVRVYQARLQWPLYGANPGRTQSHDEIRVRPPFRVVWSTAVGGLMEFPAVVDADVAFVANYHASVRAYSMRNGKRAWRRDLGGIMASSPAVHGEDVIVHAMNGHVYVLDRHNGKIRWSYTTGAPIESSPLVLNGVDYFGTWGGMVYALDLKTRRARWTYGAGTKITSSASYAGGTVFIGDYGGRVLALSARNGGLRWSGSVNGRVYGTPATAGGRVFVPSSTGGSLTAFSTRGSRLWSLGTGSYVYSSPAVWNGRVYIGSYNGTLYCLSAANGSVLWRFGTGGSIGGAPTVVDGVVYFANRQHRIYALNARTGRQVTRWPDGAFVPVAGNGRLLLLHGFSRLYAMAPKSRRR
;
A
#
# COMPACT_ATOMS: atom_id res chain seq x y z
N MET A 1 -46.21 -0.43 20.81
CA MET A 1 -46.62 -1.55 21.65
C MET A 1 -45.99 -2.82 21.13
N ALA A 2 -45.04 -3.35 21.82
CA ALA A 2 -44.68 -4.75 22.03
C ALA A 2 -43.27 -4.83 22.64
N THR A 3 -43.23 -5.01 23.94
CA THR A 3 -42.12 -5.31 24.81
C THR A 3 -41.85 -6.82 24.81
N VAL A 4 -40.58 -7.22 24.67
CA VAL A 4 -40.04 -8.55 25.10
C VAL A 4 -38.59 -8.24 25.45
N GLY A 5 -38.05 -8.32 26.64
CA GLY A 5 -38.07 -9.36 27.64
C GLY A 5 -36.61 -9.70 27.92
N VAL A 6 -36.06 -9.22 29.06
CA VAL A 6 -34.67 -9.41 29.54
C VAL A 6 -34.62 -10.73 30.36
N SER A 7 -33.62 -11.57 30.12
CA SER A 7 -33.00 -12.52 31.06
C SER A 7 -31.77 -13.10 30.38
N SER A 8 -30.59 -13.39 30.97
CA SER A 8 -30.18 -13.70 32.31
C SER A 8 -28.67 -13.58 32.44
N LEU A 9 -28.22 -13.24 33.63
CA LEU A 9 -26.83 -13.14 34.05
C LEU A 9 -26.07 -14.49 33.98
N GLY A 10 -24.89 -14.49 33.37
CA GLY A 10 -23.86 -15.53 33.51
C GLY A 10 -22.67 -14.99 34.30
N ARG A 11 -22.42 -15.54 35.46
CA ARG A 11 -21.36 -15.17 36.40
C ARG A 11 -19.98 -15.54 35.83
N VAL A 12 -19.07 -14.57 35.74
CA VAL A 12 -17.64 -14.79 35.50
C VAL A 12 -16.94 -14.86 36.86
N ARG A 13 -16.28 -15.99 37.13
CA ARG A 13 -15.44 -16.22 38.32
C ARG A 13 -14.09 -15.53 38.11
N LEU A 14 -13.75 -14.66 39.05
CA LEU A 14 -12.40 -14.11 39.22
C LEU A 14 -11.50 -15.19 39.83
N LEU A 15 -10.40 -15.52 39.17
CA LEU A 15 -9.29 -16.25 39.76
C LEU A 15 -8.17 -15.25 40.07
N ALA A 16 -7.96 -15.02 41.36
CA ALA A 16 -6.82 -14.29 41.89
C ALA A 16 -5.62 -15.24 41.98
N VAL A 17 -4.49 -14.89 41.38
CA VAL A 17 -3.20 -15.56 41.56
C VAL A 17 -2.36 -14.71 42.50
N VAL A 18 -2.08 -15.26 43.67
CA VAL A 18 -1.23 -14.67 44.70
C VAL A 18 0.23 -14.97 44.37
N PHE A 19 1.05 -13.91 44.28
CA PHE A 19 2.52 -14.05 44.26
C PHE A 19 3.05 -14.12 45.67
N ALA A 20 3.75 -15.22 45.99
CA ALA A 20 4.53 -15.36 47.22
C ALA A 20 5.97 -14.94 46.96
N LEU A 21 6.42 -13.90 47.67
CA LEU A 21 7.84 -13.56 47.83
C LEU A 21 8.48 -14.47 48.87
N ALA A 22 9.60 -15.11 48.55
CA ALA A 22 10.49 -15.72 49.53
C ALA A 22 11.82 -14.94 49.54
N LEU A 23 12.05 -14.22 50.65
CA LEU A 23 13.36 -13.71 51.04
C LEU A 23 14.13 -14.85 51.73
N VAL A 24 15.40 -15.04 51.33
CA VAL A 24 16.36 -15.76 52.17
C VAL A 24 17.59 -14.87 52.36
N ALA A 25 17.84 -14.52 53.61
CA ALA A 25 18.98 -13.76 54.08
C ALA A 25 20.11 -14.69 54.52
N GLY A 26 21.33 -14.27 54.25
CA GLY A 26 22.47 -14.25 55.14
C GLY A 26 23.17 -15.56 55.54
N GLY A 27 24.49 -15.51 55.42
CA GLY A 27 25.38 -16.38 56.16
C GLY A 27 26.82 -16.33 55.64
N CYS A 28 27.59 -15.36 56.12
CA CYS A 28 29.06 -15.44 56.09
C CYS A 28 29.57 -16.51 57.03
N SER A 29 30.47 -17.41 56.56
CA SER A 29 31.37 -18.12 57.43
C SER A 29 32.71 -18.34 56.75
N ALA A 30 33.74 -17.83 57.41
CA ALA A 30 35.14 -17.97 57.08
C ALA A 30 35.65 -19.37 57.46
N ALA A 31 36.40 -20.05 56.61
CA ALA A 31 37.19 -21.22 56.96
C ALA A 31 38.53 -21.24 56.20
N ARG A 32 39.54 -21.03 57.01
CA ARG A 32 40.98 -21.45 57.02
C ARG A 32 41.56 -22.16 55.77
N GLN A 33 42.68 -21.58 55.37
CA GLN A 33 43.70 -22.14 54.51
C GLN A 33 44.30 -23.47 55.06
N ALA A 34 44.42 -24.43 54.16
CA ALA A 34 45.33 -25.57 54.32
C ALA A 34 46.12 -25.70 53.03
N SER A 35 47.45 -25.65 53.12
CA SER A 35 48.37 -25.84 52.03
C SER A 35 48.48 -27.33 51.65
N PRO A 36 48.54 -27.69 50.36
CA PRO A 36 48.80 -29.05 49.97
C PRO A 36 50.31 -29.32 49.80
N PRO A 37 50.74 -30.57 49.90
CA PRO A 37 52.15 -30.94 49.81
C PRO A 37 52.64 -30.90 48.37
N THR A 38 53.89 -30.46 48.21
CA THR A 38 54.69 -30.50 46.99
C THR A 38 54.96 -31.94 46.57
N THR A 39 54.39 -32.34 45.45
CA THR A 39 54.83 -33.53 44.69
C THR A 39 55.60 -33.08 43.45
N GLU A 40 56.82 -33.42 43.43
CA GLU A 40 57.78 -33.29 42.35
C GLU A 40 57.28 -34.11 41.12
N SER A 41 56.88 -33.48 40.02
CA SER A 41 56.45 -34.16 38.82
C SER A 41 57.53 -34.01 37.75
N ALA A 42 57.93 -35.15 37.19
CA ALA A 42 58.87 -35.31 36.08
C ALA A 42 58.53 -34.46 34.84
N PRO A 43 59.50 -34.12 34.03
CA PRO A 43 59.29 -33.21 32.88
C PRO A 43 58.39 -33.86 31.82
N ALA A 44 57.26 -33.21 31.57
CA ALA A 44 56.31 -33.56 30.53
C ALA A 44 56.96 -33.31 29.16
N THR A 45 57.13 -34.37 28.39
CA THR A 45 57.50 -34.33 26.98
C THR A 45 56.46 -33.49 26.19
N LEU A 46 56.81 -32.31 25.74
CA LEU A 46 56.04 -31.46 24.86
C LEU A 46 55.72 -32.20 23.54
N LYS A 47 54.51 -32.77 23.42
CA LYS A 47 54.02 -33.28 22.15
C LYS A 47 53.90 -32.09 21.18
N ARG A 48 54.66 -32.18 20.07
CA ARG A 48 54.53 -31.22 18.94
C ARG A 48 53.07 -31.02 18.59
N PRO A 49 52.62 -29.78 18.39
CA PRO A 49 51.25 -29.50 17.93
C PRO A 49 51.01 -30.19 16.59
N PRO A 50 49.85 -30.81 16.36
CA PRO A 50 49.53 -31.47 15.10
C PRO A 50 49.65 -30.46 13.95
N LYS A 51 50.32 -30.88 12.87
CA LYS A 51 50.41 -30.07 11.64
C LYS A 51 49.02 -29.58 11.25
N PRO A 52 48.85 -28.27 10.92
CA PRO A 52 47.57 -27.76 10.50
C PRO A 52 47.10 -28.56 9.29
N LYS A 53 45.83 -29.07 9.39
CA LYS A 53 45.19 -29.73 8.24
C LYS A 53 45.30 -28.84 7.01
N PRO A 54 45.67 -29.37 5.82
CA PRO A 54 45.71 -28.58 4.61
C PRO A 54 44.37 -27.87 4.42
N ALA A 55 44.41 -26.58 4.14
CA ALA A 55 43.21 -25.80 3.86
C ALA A 55 42.45 -26.48 2.72
N ALA A 56 41.15 -26.72 2.94
CA ALA A 56 40.26 -27.30 1.94
C ALA A 56 40.40 -26.51 0.62
N PRO A 57 40.50 -27.17 -0.53
CA PRO A 57 40.68 -26.50 -1.81
C PRO A 57 39.52 -25.51 -2.01
N PRO A 58 39.79 -24.30 -2.56
CA PRO A 58 38.78 -23.27 -2.71
C PRO A 58 37.61 -23.82 -3.56
N PRO A 59 36.36 -23.54 -3.17
CA PRO A 59 35.19 -24.10 -3.85
C PRO A 59 35.24 -23.73 -5.34
N LYS A 60 35.00 -24.71 -6.21
CA LYS A 60 34.94 -24.51 -7.67
C LYS A 60 33.96 -23.41 -8.01
N ARG A 61 34.42 -22.34 -8.66
CA ARG A 61 33.59 -21.21 -9.11
C ARG A 61 32.96 -21.50 -10.45
N SER A 62 31.71 -21.15 -10.65
CA SER A 62 31.02 -21.21 -11.94
C SER A 62 30.53 -19.81 -12.38
N LYS A 63 30.52 -19.59 -13.68
CA LYS A 63 29.92 -18.36 -14.25
C LYS A 63 28.41 -18.50 -14.22
N VAL A 64 27.72 -17.50 -13.66
CA VAL A 64 26.27 -17.35 -13.69
C VAL A 64 25.91 -16.13 -14.51
N HIS A 65 24.90 -16.27 -15.36
CA HIS A 65 24.33 -15.18 -16.14
C HIS A 65 23.04 -14.72 -15.44
N VAL A 66 23.06 -13.53 -14.89
CA VAL A 66 21.84 -12.88 -14.39
C VAL A 66 21.27 -12.03 -15.51
N ILE A 67 20.09 -12.40 -16.02
CA ILE A 67 19.41 -11.73 -17.10
C ILE A 67 18.34 -10.83 -16.50
N VAL A 68 18.45 -9.52 -16.69
CA VAL A 68 17.53 -8.54 -16.12
C VAL A 68 16.58 -8.06 -17.21
N PHE A 69 15.27 -8.19 -16.94
CA PHE A 69 14.19 -7.76 -17.80
C PHE A 69 13.37 -6.67 -17.13
N ASP A 70 12.86 -5.75 -17.93
CA ASP A 70 11.77 -4.86 -17.58
C ASP A 70 10.48 -5.68 -17.46
N GLY A 71 9.87 -5.71 -16.29
CA GLY A 71 8.66 -6.49 -16.01
C GLY A 71 7.42 -5.94 -16.71
N ASP A 72 7.40 -4.64 -17.02
CA ASP A 72 6.28 -3.95 -17.67
C ASP A 72 6.31 -4.19 -19.19
N THR A 73 7.48 -4.18 -19.82
CA THR A 73 7.64 -4.25 -21.28
C THR A 73 8.19 -5.59 -21.77
N GLY A 74 8.88 -6.35 -20.91
CA GLY A 74 9.63 -7.54 -21.28
C GLY A 74 10.99 -7.25 -21.92
N ALA A 75 11.34 -5.98 -22.13
CA ALA A 75 12.60 -5.58 -22.74
C ALA A 75 13.82 -5.88 -21.84
N PRO A 76 15.03 -6.11 -22.40
CA PRO A 76 16.24 -6.22 -21.60
C PRO A 76 16.56 -4.89 -20.91
N VAL A 77 17.09 -4.94 -19.69
CA VAL A 77 17.50 -3.75 -18.92
C VAL A 77 19.03 -3.62 -18.91
N PRO A 78 19.62 -2.77 -19.76
CA PRO A 78 21.06 -2.57 -19.82
C PRO A 78 21.58 -1.67 -18.68
N LYS A 79 22.89 -1.82 -18.40
CA LYS A 79 23.61 -1.00 -17.39
C LYS A 79 23.01 -1.08 -15.98
N ALA A 80 22.21 -2.12 -15.65
CA ALA A 80 21.75 -2.39 -14.29
C ALA A 80 22.90 -2.95 -13.45
N ARG A 81 23.07 -2.45 -12.22
CA ARG A 81 24.01 -3.02 -11.25
C ARG A 81 23.39 -4.27 -10.64
N VAL A 82 24.07 -5.41 -10.83
CA VAL A 82 23.68 -6.70 -10.29
C VAL A 82 24.70 -7.12 -9.25
N GLN A 83 24.25 -7.45 -8.05
CA GLN A 83 25.06 -8.00 -6.97
C GLN A 83 24.55 -9.39 -6.61
N VAL A 84 25.45 -10.37 -6.51
CA VAL A 84 25.16 -11.75 -6.10
C VAL A 84 26.10 -12.09 -4.94
N GLY A 85 25.57 -12.10 -3.72
CA GLY A 85 26.38 -12.16 -2.50
C GLY A 85 27.37 -10.97 -2.45
N ARG A 86 28.68 -11.26 -2.40
CA ARG A 86 29.75 -10.23 -2.41
C ARG A 86 30.21 -9.81 -3.81
N PHE A 87 29.78 -10.51 -4.84
CA PHE A 87 30.20 -10.25 -6.22
C PHE A 87 29.23 -9.31 -6.93
N ALA A 88 29.74 -8.42 -7.77
CA ALA A 88 28.93 -7.47 -8.51
C ALA A 88 29.35 -7.38 -9.98
N GLY A 89 28.41 -6.95 -10.83
CA GLY A 89 28.60 -6.69 -12.25
C GLY A 89 27.54 -5.74 -12.77
N ARG A 90 27.62 -5.39 -14.04
CA ARG A 90 26.61 -4.63 -14.77
C ARG A 90 26.06 -5.45 -15.94
N THR A 91 24.79 -5.23 -16.27
CA THR A 91 24.17 -5.82 -17.45
C THR A 91 24.67 -5.15 -18.74
N ASP A 92 24.90 -5.97 -19.77
CA ASP A 92 25.17 -5.52 -21.14
C ASP A 92 23.90 -5.05 -21.87
N ALA A 93 24.00 -4.77 -23.18
CA ALA A 93 22.88 -4.33 -24.02
C ALA A 93 21.74 -5.38 -24.09
N LYS A 94 22.04 -6.66 -23.88
CA LYS A 94 21.05 -7.76 -23.85
C LYS A 94 20.51 -8.00 -22.43
N GLY A 95 20.79 -7.11 -21.47
CA GLY A 95 20.37 -7.24 -20.08
C GLY A 95 21.11 -8.32 -19.28
N VAL A 96 22.27 -8.82 -19.72
CA VAL A 96 23.00 -9.95 -19.12
C VAL A 96 24.17 -9.46 -18.29
N ALA A 97 24.21 -9.82 -17.01
CA ALA A 97 25.37 -9.69 -16.15
C ALA A 97 26.03 -11.07 -15.93
N LYS A 98 27.32 -11.17 -16.24
CA LYS A 98 28.12 -12.40 -16.06
C LYS A 98 28.88 -12.33 -14.74
N ILE A 99 28.51 -13.16 -13.75
CA ILE A 99 29.09 -13.13 -12.39
C ILE A 99 29.65 -14.50 -12.03
N ARG A 100 30.86 -14.54 -11.45
CA ARG A 100 31.48 -15.78 -10.96
C ARG A 100 31.11 -15.99 -9.50
N ILE A 101 30.45 -17.11 -9.18
CA ILE A 101 30.02 -17.49 -7.82
C ILE A 101 30.49 -18.91 -7.48
N ALA A 102 30.44 -19.27 -6.18
CA ALA A 102 30.63 -20.66 -5.77
C ALA A 102 29.48 -21.54 -6.27
N ARG A 103 29.81 -22.76 -6.72
CA ARG A 103 28.81 -23.76 -7.16
C ARG A 103 27.85 -24.09 -6.00
N HIS A 104 26.56 -24.24 -6.28
CA HIS A 104 25.51 -24.65 -5.32
C HIS A 104 25.23 -23.69 -4.15
N ALA A 105 25.55 -22.42 -4.29
CA ALA A 105 25.29 -21.43 -3.24
C ALA A 105 23.85 -20.89 -3.26
N ARG A 106 23.28 -20.63 -2.06
CA ARG A 106 22.08 -19.82 -1.89
C ARG A 106 22.51 -18.40 -1.55
N LEU A 107 22.43 -17.51 -2.53
CA LEU A 107 22.95 -16.15 -2.43
C LEU A 107 21.86 -15.10 -2.61
N GLN A 108 22.04 -13.96 -1.93
CA GLN A 108 21.20 -12.80 -2.17
C GLN A 108 21.56 -12.20 -3.53
N VAL A 109 20.56 -12.02 -4.37
CA VAL A 109 20.64 -11.25 -5.62
C VAL A 109 20.00 -9.90 -5.37
N LYS A 110 20.73 -8.82 -5.68
CA LYS A 110 20.25 -7.44 -5.65
C LYS A 110 20.46 -6.83 -7.04
N VAL A 111 19.42 -6.22 -7.58
CA VAL A 111 19.51 -5.46 -8.84
C VAL A 111 19.07 -4.04 -8.56
N VAL A 112 19.84 -3.07 -9.03
CA VAL A 112 19.56 -1.62 -8.90
C VAL A 112 19.74 -0.96 -10.26
N LYS A 113 18.71 -0.20 -10.65
CA LYS A 113 18.72 0.63 -11.85
C LYS A 113 17.89 1.88 -11.59
N ARG A 114 18.38 3.06 -11.97
CA ARG A 114 17.64 4.32 -11.83
C ARG A 114 16.32 4.23 -12.62
N GLY A 115 15.21 4.63 -11.99
CA GLY A 115 13.86 4.58 -12.57
C GLY A 115 13.16 3.22 -12.44
N TYR A 116 13.79 2.24 -11.80
CA TYR A 116 13.22 0.93 -11.51
C TYR A 116 13.18 0.69 -10.01
N ASP A 117 12.21 -0.09 -9.56
CA ASP A 117 12.18 -0.62 -8.20
C ASP A 117 13.34 -1.57 -7.98
N GLY A 118 13.92 -1.51 -6.79
CA GLY A 118 15.03 -2.38 -6.44
C GLY A 118 14.58 -3.83 -6.29
N TYR A 119 15.28 -4.76 -6.92
CA TYR A 119 15.07 -6.18 -6.70
C TYR A 119 16.03 -6.71 -5.64
N ARG A 120 15.50 -7.48 -4.66
CA ARG A 120 16.30 -8.17 -3.64
C ARG A 120 15.64 -9.49 -3.28
N GLN A 121 16.29 -10.62 -3.63
CA GLN A 121 15.80 -11.96 -3.29
C GLN A 121 16.97 -12.94 -3.08
N ARG A 122 16.80 -13.92 -2.19
CA ARG A 122 17.73 -15.05 -2.08
C ARG A 122 17.38 -16.12 -3.11
N LEU A 123 18.31 -16.41 -4.02
CA LEU A 123 18.15 -17.41 -5.07
C LEU A 123 19.11 -18.56 -4.87
N GLN A 124 18.66 -19.78 -5.23
CA GLN A 124 19.45 -20.99 -5.21
C GLN A 124 20.10 -21.20 -6.59
N PHE A 125 21.42 -21.32 -6.62
CA PHE A 125 22.21 -21.49 -7.84
C PHE A 125 22.64 -22.94 -8.05
N ARG A 126 21.76 -23.94 -7.88
CA ARG A 126 22.06 -25.35 -8.15
C ARG A 126 22.13 -25.60 -9.67
N GLY A 127 23.31 -25.74 -10.23
CA GLY A 127 23.50 -26.15 -11.63
C GLY A 127 22.83 -25.24 -12.69
N ARG A 128 22.28 -24.10 -12.30
CA ARG A 128 21.63 -23.19 -13.21
C ARG A 128 22.56 -22.07 -13.66
N PRO A 129 23.08 -22.12 -14.91
CA PRO A 129 23.98 -21.09 -15.41
C PRO A 129 23.28 -19.76 -15.71
N LYS A 130 21.93 -19.74 -15.79
CA LYS A 130 21.11 -18.57 -16.14
C LYS A 130 19.99 -18.36 -15.11
N VAL A 131 19.83 -17.11 -14.65
CA VAL A 131 18.77 -16.68 -13.73
C VAL A 131 18.12 -15.43 -14.30
N GLY A 132 16.81 -15.48 -14.54
CA GLY A 132 16.02 -14.32 -14.96
C GLY A 132 15.55 -13.51 -13.74
N VAL A 133 15.74 -12.19 -13.77
CA VAL A 133 15.26 -11.24 -12.77
C VAL A 133 14.42 -10.19 -13.49
N ARG A 134 13.23 -9.91 -12.96
CA ARG A 134 12.41 -8.80 -13.42
C ARG A 134 12.54 -7.62 -12.46
N VAL A 135 12.72 -6.44 -13.04
CA VAL A 135 12.62 -5.15 -12.34
C VAL A 135 11.50 -4.34 -12.99
N TYR A 136 10.82 -3.51 -12.21
CA TYR A 136 9.64 -2.77 -12.66
C TYR A 136 9.90 -1.28 -12.61
N GLN A 137 9.34 -0.53 -13.54
CA GLN A 137 9.47 0.92 -13.53
C GLN A 137 8.59 1.51 -12.44
N ALA A 138 9.19 2.15 -11.43
CA ALA A 138 8.46 2.74 -10.29
C ALA A 138 7.34 3.68 -10.74
N ARG A 139 7.57 4.44 -11.81
CA ARG A 139 6.59 5.36 -12.42
C ARG A 139 5.37 4.67 -13.06
N LEU A 140 5.41 3.35 -13.30
CA LEU A 140 4.32 2.57 -13.88
C LEU A 140 3.58 1.72 -12.84
N GLN A 141 3.84 1.93 -11.55
CA GLN A 141 3.22 1.16 -10.47
C GLN A 141 2.10 1.96 -9.79
N TRP A 142 1.25 1.26 -9.05
CA TRP A 142 0.13 1.81 -8.30
C TRP A 142 0.21 1.40 -6.82
N PRO A 143 1.24 1.84 -6.07
CA PRO A 143 1.59 1.25 -4.77
C PRO A 143 0.71 1.72 -3.61
N LEU A 144 -0.20 2.68 -3.83
CA LEU A 144 -1.08 3.24 -2.79
C LEU A 144 -2.40 3.72 -3.38
N TYR A 145 -3.41 3.88 -2.53
CA TYR A 145 -4.71 4.45 -2.90
C TYR A 145 -4.52 5.79 -3.61
N GLY A 146 -5.22 5.98 -4.73
CA GLY A 146 -5.16 7.23 -5.50
C GLY A 146 -3.92 7.40 -6.37
N ALA A 147 -3.12 6.35 -6.58
CA ALA A 147 -1.93 6.27 -7.44
C ALA A 147 -0.71 7.03 -6.93
N ASN A 148 -0.88 8.16 -6.26
CA ASN A 148 0.19 9.06 -5.86
C ASN A 148 -0.13 9.77 -4.52
N PRO A 149 0.85 10.42 -3.88
CA PRO A 149 0.64 11.08 -2.58
C PRO A 149 -0.43 12.17 -2.59
N GLY A 150 -0.65 12.85 -3.70
CA GLY A 150 -1.72 13.83 -3.85
C GLY A 150 -3.11 13.23 -3.96
N ARG A 151 -3.23 11.90 -4.01
CA ARG A 151 -4.51 11.18 -4.16
C ARG A 151 -5.31 11.62 -5.39
N THR A 152 -4.59 11.95 -6.47
CA THR A 152 -5.24 12.49 -7.67
C THR A 152 -6.10 11.46 -8.42
N GLN A 153 -6.09 10.19 -8.04
CA GLN A 153 -6.81 9.13 -8.74
C GLN A 153 -6.52 9.13 -10.24
N SER A 154 -5.31 9.53 -10.64
CA SER A 154 -4.89 9.59 -12.04
C SER A 154 -3.49 9.04 -12.23
N HIS A 155 -3.28 8.42 -13.39
CA HIS A 155 -2.00 7.83 -13.77
C HIS A 155 -1.75 7.99 -15.27
N ASP A 156 -0.95 9.00 -15.64
CA ASP A 156 -0.71 9.36 -17.03
C ASP A 156 0.32 8.49 -17.75
N GLU A 157 1.15 7.77 -16.99
CA GLU A 157 2.24 7.00 -17.57
C GLU A 157 1.84 5.57 -17.94
N ILE A 158 0.76 5.05 -17.36
CA ILE A 158 0.18 3.76 -17.75
C ILE A 158 -0.56 3.93 -19.07
N ARG A 159 -0.11 3.25 -20.13
CA ARG A 159 -0.66 3.32 -21.50
C ARG A 159 -1.52 2.10 -21.82
N VAL A 160 -2.59 1.89 -21.05
CA VAL A 160 -3.49 0.74 -21.18
C VAL A 160 -4.91 1.23 -21.43
N ARG A 161 -5.38 1.17 -22.65
CA ARG A 161 -6.67 1.72 -23.12
C ARG A 161 -7.61 0.65 -23.67
N PRO A 162 -8.93 0.85 -23.57
CA PRO A 162 -9.90 0.05 -24.31
C PRO A 162 -9.76 0.26 -25.85
N PRO A 163 -10.22 -0.71 -26.68
CA PRO A 163 -10.97 -1.91 -26.26
C PRO A 163 -10.08 -2.95 -25.60
N PHE A 164 -10.66 -3.63 -24.59
CA PHE A 164 -9.91 -4.59 -23.78
C PHE A 164 -10.28 -6.04 -24.09
N ARG A 165 -9.33 -6.95 -23.79
CA ARG A 165 -9.59 -8.36 -23.55
C ARG A 165 -9.30 -8.69 -22.09
N VAL A 166 -10.06 -9.63 -21.53
CA VAL A 166 -9.76 -10.20 -20.21
C VAL A 166 -8.58 -11.16 -20.36
N VAL A 167 -7.52 -10.94 -19.60
CA VAL A 167 -6.35 -11.84 -19.55
C VAL A 167 -6.60 -12.95 -18.52
N TRP A 168 -7.12 -12.56 -17.36
CA TRP A 168 -7.57 -13.46 -16.31
C TRP A 168 -8.61 -12.76 -15.44
N SER A 169 -9.38 -13.56 -14.69
CA SER A 169 -10.24 -13.06 -13.62
C SER A 169 -10.16 -13.97 -12.40
N THR A 170 -10.34 -13.39 -11.21
CA THR A 170 -10.29 -14.14 -9.95
C THR A 170 -11.26 -13.58 -8.93
N ALA A 171 -11.91 -14.44 -8.15
CA ALA A 171 -12.71 -14.03 -7.02
C ALA A 171 -11.79 -13.63 -5.85
N VAL A 172 -12.17 -12.55 -5.16
CA VAL A 172 -11.42 -12.03 -4.00
C VAL A 172 -12.07 -12.38 -2.66
N GLY A 173 -13.19 -13.10 -2.70
CA GLY A 173 -13.86 -13.67 -1.53
C GLY A 173 -14.46 -12.62 -0.60
N GLY A 174 -14.99 -11.53 -1.13
CA GLY A 174 -15.70 -10.50 -0.38
C GLY A 174 -15.78 -9.20 -1.13
N LEU A 175 -16.57 -8.26 -0.61
CA LEU A 175 -16.70 -6.91 -1.16
C LEU A 175 -15.36 -6.18 -1.14
N MET A 176 -15.02 -5.54 -2.26
CA MET A 176 -13.93 -4.57 -2.39
C MET A 176 -14.52 -3.16 -2.47
N GLU A 177 -14.54 -2.46 -1.37
CA GLU A 177 -14.93 -1.04 -1.37
C GLU A 177 -13.79 -0.17 -1.86
N PHE A 178 -12.56 -0.53 -1.49
CA PHE A 178 -11.34 0.19 -1.88
C PHE A 178 -10.55 -0.63 -2.90
N PRO A 179 -9.82 0.04 -3.82
CA PRO A 179 -9.12 -0.65 -4.89
C PRO A 179 -7.93 -1.47 -4.39
N ALA A 180 -7.56 -2.45 -5.18
CA ALA A 180 -6.25 -3.08 -5.08
C ALA A 180 -5.15 -2.03 -5.28
N VAL A 181 -3.99 -2.28 -4.69
CA VAL A 181 -2.75 -1.61 -5.07
C VAL A 181 -1.89 -2.59 -5.85
N VAL A 182 -1.13 -2.08 -6.80
CA VAL A 182 -0.30 -2.89 -7.69
C VAL A 182 1.14 -2.41 -7.61
N ASP A 183 2.02 -3.33 -7.26
CA ASP A 183 3.45 -3.06 -7.24
C ASP A 183 4.22 -4.26 -7.79
N ALA A 184 5.11 -3.99 -8.73
CA ALA A 184 5.79 -5.00 -9.52
C ALA A 184 4.79 -5.95 -10.23
N ASP A 185 4.83 -7.23 -9.95
CA ASP A 185 3.97 -8.26 -10.58
C ASP A 185 2.88 -8.76 -9.62
N VAL A 186 2.53 -7.96 -8.58
CA VAL A 186 1.62 -8.37 -7.52
C VAL A 186 0.55 -7.31 -7.29
N ALA A 187 -0.70 -7.74 -7.24
CA ALA A 187 -1.84 -6.96 -6.75
C ALA A 187 -2.14 -7.36 -5.30
N PHE A 188 -2.25 -6.38 -4.42
CA PHE A 188 -2.62 -6.55 -3.02
C PHE A 188 -4.03 -6.02 -2.80
N VAL A 189 -4.87 -6.85 -2.20
CA VAL A 189 -6.31 -6.58 -1.98
C VAL A 189 -6.62 -6.75 -0.51
N ALA A 190 -7.25 -5.76 0.10
CA ALA A 190 -7.94 -5.87 1.38
C ALA A 190 -9.45 -5.94 1.15
N ASN A 191 -10.19 -6.68 1.98
CA ASN A 191 -11.62 -6.83 1.83
C ASN A 191 -12.37 -6.86 3.17
N TYR A 192 -13.69 -6.77 3.12
CA TYR A 192 -14.55 -6.80 4.30
C TYR A 192 -14.55 -8.12 5.08
N HIS A 193 -14.04 -9.22 4.52
CA HIS A 193 -13.89 -10.50 5.22
C HIS A 193 -12.56 -10.62 5.97
N ALA A 194 -12.09 -9.50 6.53
CA ALA A 194 -10.92 -9.43 7.40
C ALA A 194 -9.64 -10.06 6.80
N SER A 195 -9.50 -10.09 5.47
CA SER A 195 -8.37 -10.72 4.80
C SER A 195 -7.64 -9.80 3.83
N VAL A 196 -6.31 -9.90 3.85
CA VAL A 196 -5.43 -9.34 2.82
C VAL A 196 -4.95 -10.47 1.92
N ARG A 197 -4.95 -10.25 0.63
CA ARG A 197 -4.58 -11.25 -0.38
C ARG A 197 -3.64 -10.64 -1.40
N ALA A 198 -2.67 -11.43 -1.83
CA ALA A 198 -1.77 -11.08 -2.92
C ALA A 198 -2.04 -11.98 -4.13
N TYR A 199 -2.15 -11.36 -5.30
CA TYR A 199 -2.40 -12.06 -6.56
C TYR A 199 -1.30 -11.73 -7.57
N SER A 200 -0.84 -12.73 -8.32
CA SER A 200 0.07 -12.49 -9.43
C SER A 200 -0.63 -11.73 -10.56
N MET A 201 -0.06 -10.61 -10.98
CA MET A 201 -0.54 -9.82 -12.12
C MET A 201 -0.47 -10.59 -13.46
N ARG A 202 0.30 -11.69 -13.54
CA ARG A 202 0.45 -12.46 -14.78
C ARG A 202 -0.73 -13.37 -15.07
N ASN A 203 -1.26 -14.02 -14.03
CA ASN A 203 -2.21 -15.12 -14.19
C ASN A 203 -3.33 -15.15 -13.15
N GLY A 204 -3.42 -14.15 -12.26
CA GLY A 204 -4.44 -14.06 -11.23
C GLY A 204 -4.34 -15.12 -10.13
N LYS A 205 -3.30 -15.96 -10.12
CA LYS A 205 -3.11 -16.94 -9.05
C LYS A 205 -2.79 -16.23 -7.74
N ARG A 206 -3.46 -16.65 -6.66
CA ARG A 206 -3.21 -16.14 -5.32
C ARG A 206 -1.85 -16.63 -4.83
N ALA A 207 -0.96 -15.68 -4.50
CA ALA A 207 0.35 -15.97 -3.92
C ALA A 207 0.23 -16.28 -2.43
N TRP A 208 -0.55 -15.48 -1.70
CA TRP A 208 -0.81 -15.69 -0.28
C TRP A 208 -2.14 -15.04 0.15
N ARG A 209 -2.62 -15.43 1.34
CA ARG A 209 -3.72 -14.83 2.08
C ARG A 209 -3.29 -14.66 3.55
N ARG A 210 -3.69 -13.55 4.17
CA ARG A 210 -3.54 -13.29 5.59
C ARG A 210 -4.85 -12.80 6.16
N ASP A 211 -5.36 -13.50 7.17
CA ASP A 211 -6.50 -13.06 7.96
C ASP A 211 -5.98 -12.24 9.14
N LEU A 212 -6.60 -11.07 9.42
CA LEU A 212 -6.12 -10.08 10.38
C LEU A 212 -7.11 -9.81 11.53
N GLY A 213 -8.22 -10.56 11.60
CA GLY A 213 -9.19 -10.49 12.70
C GLY A 213 -10.04 -9.21 12.74
N GLY A 214 -9.92 -8.32 11.77
CA GLY A 214 -10.71 -7.08 11.67
C GLY A 214 -11.05 -6.74 10.23
N ILE A 215 -12.23 -6.18 9.99
CA ILE A 215 -12.65 -5.70 8.67
C ILE A 215 -11.64 -4.67 8.15
N MET A 216 -11.28 -4.76 6.87
CA MET A 216 -10.49 -3.75 6.19
C MET A 216 -11.40 -2.90 5.30
N ALA A 217 -11.58 -1.64 5.69
CA ALA A 217 -12.30 -0.61 4.96
C ALA A 217 -11.31 0.42 4.36
N SER A 218 -10.17 -0.07 3.86
CA SER A 218 -9.10 0.75 3.29
C SER A 218 -8.31 -0.02 2.24
N SER A 219 -7.70 0.69 1.28
CA SER A 219 -6.69 0.09 0.39
C SER A 219 -5.42 -0.22 1.19
N PRO A 220 -4.67 -1.26 0.84
CA PRO A 220 -3.29 -1.40 1.30
C PRO A 220 -2.38 -0.29 0.75
N ALA A 221 -1.15 -0.20 1.27
CA ALA A 221 -0.05 0.51 0.62
C ALA A 221 1.20 -0.37 0.59
N VAL A 222 2.03 -0.21 -0.44
CA VAL A 222 3.31 -0.93 -0.57
C VAL A 222 4.46 0.05 -0.35
N HIS A 223 5.38 -0.32 0.53
CA HIS A 223 6.61 0.43 0.77
C HIS A 223 7.81 -0.52 0.89
N GLY A 224 8.62 -0.60 -0.15
CA GLY A 224 9.75 -1.54 -0.22
C GLY A 224 9.29 -3.00 -0.09
N GLU A 225 9.73 -3.66 0.97
CA GLU A 225 9.39 -5.07 1.24
C GLU A 225 8.13 -5.24 2.11
N ASP A 226 7.43 -4.14 2.41
CA ASP A 226 6.29 -4.11 3.31
C ASP A 226 4.98 -3.83 2.60
N VAL A 227 3.92 -4.48 3.04
CA VAL A 227 2.53 -4.13 2.76
C VAL A 227 1.90 -3.61 4.05
N ILE A 228 1.49 -2.34 4.04
CA ILE A 228 0.87 -1.66 5.16
C ILE A 228 -0.65 -1.75 5.00
N VAL A 229 -1.34 -2.16 6.04
CA VAL A 229 -2.79 -2.34 6.06
C VAL A 229 -3.37 -1.76 7.33
N HIS A 230 -4.43 -0.98 7.19
CA HIS A 230 -5.23 -0.48 8.27
C HIS A 230 -6.49 -1.31 8.45
N ALA A 231 -6.90 -1.53 9.70
CA ALA A 231 -8.05 -2.35 10.03
C ALA A 231 -9.00 -1.68 11.02
N MET A 232 -10.27 -2.02 10.94
CA MET A 232 -11.33 -1.50 11.82
C MET A 232 -11.22 -1.98 13.26
N ASN A 233 -10.31 -2.92 13.56
CA ASN A 233 -9.95 -3.30 14.93
C ASN A 233 -8.91 -2.36 15.58
N GLY A 234 -8.57 -1.24 14.93
CA GLY A 234 -7.64 -0.23 15.44
C GLY A 234 -6.16 -0.57 15.27
N HIS A 235 -5.83 -1.55 14.42
CA HIS A 235 -4.45 -1.92 14.15
C HIS A 235 -3.96 -1.42 12.79
N VAL A 236 -2.72 -0.95 12.77
CA VAL A 236 -1.87 -0.90 11.59
C VAL A 236 -1.07 -2.18 11.54
N TYR A 237 -1.23 -2.97 10.49
CA TYR A 237 -0.43 -4.17 10.25
C TYR A 237 0.62 -3.90 9.19
N VAL A 238 1.85 -4.36 9.43
CA VAL A 238 2.92 -4.36 8.44
C VAL A 238 3.26 -5.81 8.11
N LEU A 239 3.02 -6.17 6.87
CA LEU A 239 3.13 -7.53 6.36
C LEU A 239 4.34 -7.66 5.44
N ASP A 240 4.98 -8.82 5.42
CA ASP A 240 5.95 -9.18 4.39
C ASP A 240 5.24 -9.35 3.04
N ARG A 241 5.67 -8.59 2.03
CA ARG A 241 5.01 -8.58 0.71
C ARG A 241 5.04 -9.92 -0.02
N HIS A 242 6.01 -10.80 0.26
CA HIS A 242 6.21 -12.06 -0.45
C HIS A 242 5.39 -13.22 0.10
N ASN A 243 5.07 -13.19 1.41
CA ASN A 243 4.41 -14.31 2.07
C ASN A 243 3.25 -13.92 3.00
N GLY A 244 2.98 -12.62 3.17
CA GLY A 244 1.91 -12.10 4.01
C GLY A 244 2.11 -12.30 5.51
N LYS A 245 3.29 -12.70 5.99
CA LYS A 245 3.57 -12.80 7.43
C LYS A 245 3.57 -11.41 8.06
N ILE A 246 2.92 -11.28 9.22
CA ILE A 246 2.96 -10.06 10.01
C ILE A 246 4.39 -9.87 10.52
N ARG A 247 5.02 -8.77 10.14
CA ARG A 247 6.33 -8.36 10.65
C ARG A 247 6.21 -7.67 12.00
N TRP A 248 5.19 -6.81 12.12
CA TRP A 248 4.80 -6.13 13.35
C TRP A 248 3.43 -5.46 13.17
N SER A 249 2.86 -5.00 14.27
CA SER A 249 1.63 -4.20 14.28
C SER A 249 1.74 -3.05 15.26
N TYR A 250 0.89 -2.01 15.05
CA TYR A 250 0.74 -0.86 15.94
C TYR A 250 -0.73 -0.67 16.26
N THR A 251 -1.06 -0.41 17.54
CA THR A 251 -2.44 -0.24 18.00
C THR A 251 -2.73 1.22 18.27
N THR A 252 -3.82 1.75 17.70
CA THR A 252 -4.27 3.14 17.88
C THR A 252 -5.35 3.29 18.94
N GLY A 253 -5.98 2.19 19.37
CA GLY A 253 -7.12 2.20 20.29
C GLY A 253 -8.45 2.58 19.66
N ALA A 254 -8.51 2.92 18.38
CA ALA A 254 -9.73 3.29 17.64
C ALA A 254 -9.71 2.75 16.21
N PRO A 255 -10.88 2.42 15.61
CA PRO A 255 -10.97 1.93 14.23
C PRO A 255 -10.26 2.82 13.21
N ILE A 256 -9.63 2.20 12.20
CA ILE A 256 -8.91 2.91 11.13
C ILE A 256 -9.54 2.55 9.79
N GLU A 257 -10.23 3.53 9.16
CA GLU A 257 -10.82 3.44 7.84
C GLU A 257 -9.97 4.15 6.77
N SER A 258 -9.15 5.09 7.20
CA SER A 258 -8.19 5.84 6.39
C SER A 258 -7.18 4.90 5.71
N SER A 259 -7.00 4.98 4.38
CA SER A 259 -5.97 4.22 3.67
C SER A 259 -4.57 4.79 3.96
N PRO A 260 -3.54 3.95 4.12
CA PRO A 260 -2.18 4.39 4.41
C PRO A 260 -1.64 5.41 3.39
N LEU A 261 -1.02 6.48 3.87
CA LEU A 261 -0.23 7.42 3.06
C LEU A 261 1.23 7.31 3.49
N VAL A 262 1.98 6.45 2.83
CA VAL A 262 3.38 6.22 3.19
C VAL A 262 4.31 7.12 2.39
N LEU A 263 5.03 8.01 3.08
CA LEU A 263 6.01 8.92 2.50
C LEU A 263 7.33 8.83 3.29
N ASN A 264 8.43 8.50 2.60
CA ASN A 264 9.75 8.41 3.22
C ASN A 264 9.78 7.56 4.51
N GLY A 265 9.03 6.46 4.53
CA GLY A 265 8.95 5.54 5.67
C GLY A 265 8.08 6.04 6.82
N VAL A 266 7.25 7.06 6.62
CA VAL A 266 6.24 7.53 7.58
C VAL A 266 4.86 7.32 6.99
N ASP A 267 3.97 6.70 7.75
CA ASP A 267 2.57 6.49 7.41
C ASP A 267 1.68 7.54 8.08
N TYR A 268 0.90 8.27 7.27
CA TYR A 268 -0.02 9.32 7.72
C TYR A 268 -1.46 8.84 7.55
N PHE A 269 -2.24 8.86 8.62
CA PHE A 269 -3.62 8.41 8.62
C PHE A 269 -4.46 9.01 9.75
N GLY A 270 -5.78 8.92 9.62
CA GLY A 270 -6.75 9.31 10.64
C GLY A 270 -7.48 8.12 11.24
N THR A 271 -8.06 8.29 12.42
CA THR A 271 -8.83 7.27 13.14
C THR A 271 -10.25 7.73 13.48
N TRP A 272 -11.13 6.79 13.79
CA TRP A 272 -12.47 7.11 14.27
C TRP A 272 -12.46 7.83 15.63
N GLY A 273 -11.38 7.69 16.41
CA GLY A 273 -11.18 8.47 17.63
C GLY A 273 -10.78 9.94 17.39
N GLY A 274 -10.77 10.40 16.14
CA GLY A 274 -10.45 11.79 15.81
C GLY A 274 -8.96 12.15 15.90
N MET A 275 -8.09 11.14 15.91
CA MET A 275 -6.65 11.36 15.94
C MET A 275 -6.04 11.19 14.55
N VAL A 276 -5.13 12.09 14.18
CA VAL A 276 -4.23 11.95 13.03
C VAL A 276 -2.87 11.50 13.52
N TYR A 277 -2.30 10.51 12.85
CA TYR A 277 -1.00 9.92 13.17
C TYR A 277 0.01 10.15 12.05
N ALA A 278 1.27 10.34 12.43
CA ALA A 278 2.44 10.12 11.59
C ALA A 278 3.27 8.99 12.21
N LEU A 279 3.07 7.78 11.74
CA LEU A 279 3.72 6.58 12.26
C LEU A 279 5.01 6.28 11.51
N ASP A 280 6.14 6.30 12.20
CA ASP A 280 7.44 5.92 11.64
C ASP A 280 7.54 4.39 11.53
N LEU A 281 7.62 3.89 10.31
CA LEU A 281 7.64 2.44 10.03
C LEU A 281 8.95 1.77 10.47
N LYS A 282 10.06 2.52 10.57
CA LYS A 282 11.36 2.01 11.01
C LYS A 282 11.44 1.91 12.53
N THR A 283 11.04 2.96 13.24
CA THR A 283 11.08 3.00 14.71
C THR A 283 9.83 2.37 15.33
N ARG A 284 8.75 2.19 14.54
CA ARG A 284 7.44 1.65 14.96
C ARG A 284 6.75 2.52 16.01
N ARG A 285 7.01 3.82 16.01
CA ARG A 285 6.47 4.81 16.94
C ARG A 285 5.86 5.97 16.20
N ALA A 286 4.83 6.59 16.76
CA ALA A 286 4.33 7.85 16.24
C ALA A 286 5.40 8.93 16.38
N ARG A 287 5.73 9.63 15.28
CA ARG A 287 6.56 10.84 15.30
C ARG A 287 5.79 11.99 15.92
N TRP A 288 4.52 12.08 15.58
CA TRP A 288 3.57 13.02 16.13
C TRP A 288 2.15 12.50 15.98
N THR A 289 1.26 13.06 16.78
CA THR A 289 -0.19 12.90 16.67
C THR A 289 -0.86 14.27 16.73
N TYR A 290 -2.07 14.38 16.14
CA TYR A 290 -2.88 15.58 16.19
C TYR A 290 -4.34 15.22 16.49
N GLY A 291 -4.94 15.86 17.51
CA GLY A 291 -6.34 15.67 17.86
C GLY A 291 -7.26 16.56 17.02
N ALA A 292 -8.09 15.96 16.17
CA ALA A 292 -9.09 16.68 15.38
C ALA A 292 -10.40 16.90 16.17
N GLY A 293 -10.61 16.21 17.28
CA GLY A 293 -11.80 16.33 18.13
C GLY A 293 -13.07 15.70 17.54
N THR A 294 -13.03 15.14 16.34
CA THR A 294 -14.15 14.44 15.70
C THR A 294 -13.65 13.33 14.78
N LYS A 295 -14.50 12.33 14.55
CA LYS A 295 -14.19 11.13 13.74
C LYS A 295 -13.56 11.49 12.40
N ILE A 296 -12.53 10.71 12.02
CA ILE A 296 -11.86 10.77 10.72
C ILE A 296 -12.02 9.42 10.02
N THR A 297 -12.59 9.44 8.83
CA THR A 297 -12.71 8.29 7.92
C THR A 297 -11.95 8.52 6.63
N SER A 298 -11.77 9.77 6.23
CA SER A 298 -11.05 10.13 5.01
C SER A 298 -9.60 9.70 5.08
N SER A 299 -9.00 9.39 3.94
CA SER A 299 -7.57 9.16 3.84
C SER A 299 -6.81 10.48 3.73
N ALA A 300 -5.55 10.49 4.15
CA ALA A 300 -4.69 11.64 3.99
C ALA A 300 -4.21 11.81 2.54
N SER A 301 -4.04 13.06 2.09
CA SER A 301 -3.30 13.42 0.87
C SER A 301 -2.14 14.38 1.21
N TYR A 302 -1.20 14.55 0.29
CA TYR A 302 0.02 15.32 0.57
C TYR A 302 0.42 16.22 -0.60
N ALA A 303 0.85 17.44 -0.26
CA ALA A 303 1.53 18.36 -1.16
C ALA A 303 2.45 19.32 -0.38
N GLY A 304 3.64 19.57 -0.89
CA GLY A 304 4.53 20.63 -0.40
C GLY A 304 4.81 20.61 1.12
N GLY A 305 5.07 19.46 1.71
CA GLY A 305 5.33 19.33 3.15
C GLY A 305 4.08 19.41 4.03
N THR A 306 2.89 19.35 3.44
CA THR A 306 1.59 19.43 4.14
C THR A 306 0.78 18.16 3.91
N VAL A 307 0.24 17.60 4.98
CA VAL A 307 -0.75 16.52 4.98
C VAL A 307 -2.14 17.15 5.08
N PHE A 308 -3.03 16.78 4.18
CA PHE A 308 -4.44 17.24 4.18
C PHE A 308 -5.35 16.06 4.47
N ILE A 309 -6.27 16.24 5.42
CA ILE A 309 -7.21 15.21 5.84
C ILE A 309 -8.55 15.85 6.23
N GLY A 310 -9.65 15.18 5.92
CA GLY A 310 -10.99 15.65 6.25
C GLY A 310 -11.57 14.96 7.48
N ASP A 311 -12.46 15.60 8.20
CA ASP A 311 -13.14 15.04 9.35
C ASP A 311 -14.67 15.09 9.25
N TYR A 312 -15.34 14.42 10.17
CA TYR A 312 -16.80 14.38 10.23
C TYR A 312 -17.43 15.70 10.71
N GLY A 313 -16.65 16.63 11.28
CA GLY A 313 -17.08 17.99 11.57
C GLY A 313 -17.16 18.88 10.32
N GLY A 314 -16.82 18.36 9.15
CA GLY A 314 -16.82 19.12 7.90
C GLY A 314 -15.58 19.99 7.72
N ARG A 315 -14.49 19.69 8.42
CA ARG A 315 -13.23 20.42 8.26
C ARG A 315 -12.26 19.64 7.38
N VAL A 316 -11.48 20.37 6.62
CA VAL A 316 -10.21 19.90 6.07
C VAL A 316 -9.09 20.51 6.90
N LEU A 317 -8.22 19.66 7.42
CA LEU A 317 -7.06 20.01 8.22
C LEU A 317 -5.82 19.97 7.35
N ALA A 318 -4.99 21.00 7.38
CA ALA A 318 -3.69 21.07 6.73
C ALA A 318 -2.59 21.04 7.81
N LEU A 319 -1.94 19.90 7.97
CA LEU A 319 -0.97 19.64 8.99
C LEU A 319 0.45 19.62 8.42
N SER A 320 1.42 20.16 9.14
CA SER A 320 2.83 20.00 8.80
C SER A 320 3.21 18.51 8.84
N ALA A 321 3.66 17.95 7.73
CA ALA A 321 4.12 16.56 7.68
C ALA A 321 5.32 16.30 8.63
N ARG A 322 6.10 17.33 8.94
CA ARG A 322 7.30 17.25 9.79
C ARG A 322 6.97 17.05 11.27
N ASN A 323 6.02 17.83 11.81
CA ASN A 323 5.77 17.92 13.25
C ASN A 323 4.29 17.91 13.66
N GLY A 324 3.35 17.74 12.72
CA GLY A 324 1.91 17.70 13.00
C GLY A 324 1.26 19.04 13.32
N GLY A 325 2.01 20.14 13.32
CA GLY A 325 1.46 21.47 13.59
C GLY A 325 0.42 21.88 12.56
N LEU A 326 -0.73 22.41 13.02
CA LEU A 326 -1.80 22.92 12.17
C LEU A 326 -1.29 24.15 11.42
N ARG A 327 -1.32 24.09 10.08
CA ARG A 327 -1.01 25.24 9.22
C ARG A 327 -2.24 26.08 8.94
N TRP A 328 -3.35 25.42 8.64
CA TRP A 328 -4.66 26.00 8.46
C TRP A 328 -5.75 24.94 8.53
N SER A 329 -6.99 25.35 8.73
CA SER A 329 -8.17 24.53 8.54
C SER A 329 -9.21 25.29 7.72
N GLY A 330 -9.98 24.56 6.90
CA GLY A 330 -11.10 25.10 6.12
C GLY A 330 -12.34 24.27 6.37
N SER A 331 -13.54 24.87 6.20
CA SER A 331 -14.82 24.19 6.41
C SER A 331 -15.57 23.99 5.10
N VAL A 332 -16.25 22.85 4.99
CA VAL A 332 -17.24 22.53 3.96
C VAL A 332 -18.61 22.34 4.60
N ASN A 333 -19.66 22.27 3.78
CA ASN A 333 -21.05 22.24 4.21
C ASN A 333 -21.55 20.86 4.70
N GLY A 334 -20.72 20.03 5.29
CA GLY A 334 -21.08 18.70 5.80
C GLY A 334 -19.89 17.80 5.98
N ARG A 335 -20.09 16.55 6.37
CA ARG A 335 -19.03 15.58 6.70
C ARG A 335 -18.08 15.32 5.53
N VAL A 336 -16.78 15.21 5.80
CA VAL A 336 -15.80 14.79 4.81
C VAL A 336 -15.51 13.29 4.99
N TYR A 337 -16.17 12.47 4.16
CA TYR A 337 -15.92 11.02 4.10
C TYR A 337 -14.85 10.71 3.03
N GLY A 338 -15.06 11.24 1.81
CA GLY A 338 -14.14 11.05 0.70
C GLY A 338 -12.77 11.70 0.96
N THR A 339 -11.76 11.15 0.33
CA THR A 339 -10.37 11.62 0.49
C THR A 339 -10.15 12.93 -0.25
N PRO A 340 -9.62 14.00 0.38
CA PRO A 340 -9.18 15.19 -0.32
C PRO A 340 -8.10 14.87 -1.36
N ALA A 341 -8.17 15.46 -2.56
CA ALA A 341 -7.12 15.34 -3.57
C ALA A 341 -6.34 16.64 -3.71
N THR A 342 -5.02 16.53 -3.94
CA THR A 342 -4.14 17.71 -4.10
C THR A 342 -3.46 17.72 -5.46
N ALA A 343 -3.63 18.81 -6.20
CA ALA A 343 -2.94 19.04 -7.48
C ALA A 343 -2.90 20.53 -7.84
N GLY A 344 -1.87 20.97 -8.53
CA GLY A 344 -1.76 22.32 -9.08
C GLY A 344 -1.93 23.44 -8.04
N GLY A 345 -1.40 23.27 -6.84
CA GLY A 345 -1.51 24.24 -5.74
C GLY A 345 -2.91 24.31 -5.11
N ARG A 346 -3.78 23.32 -5.33
CA ARG A 346 -5.16 23.24 -4.83
C ARG A 346 -5.40 21.96 -4.05
N VAL A 347 -6.38 22.03 -3.14
CA VAL A 347 -6.93 20.91 -2.38
C VAL A 347 -8.41 20.82 -2.69
N PHE A 348 -8.86 19.71 -3.25
CA PHE A 348 -10.26 19.45 -3.62
C PHE A 348 -10.89 18.57 -2.54
N VAL A 349 -11.86 19.10 -1.82
CA VAL A 349 -12.47 18.48 -0.65
C VAL A 349 -13.92 18.13 -0.94
N PRO A 350 -14.29 16.84 -0.97
CA PRO A 350 -15.69 16.45 -1.13
C PRO A 350 -16.42 16.57 0.20
N SER A 351 -17.64 17.12 0.17
CA SER A 351 -18.56 17.13 1.30
C SER A 351 -19.63 16.06 1.13
N SER A 352 -19.54 14.98 1.91
CA SER A 352 -20.39 13.81 1.71
C SER A 352 -21.86 14.10 1.99
N THR A 353 -22.18 14.64 3.15
CA THR A 353 -23.56 14.97 3.52
C THR A 353 -24.04 16.31 2.99
N GLY A 354 -23.14 17.25 2.74
CA GLY A 354 -23.46 18.53 2.12
C GLY A 354 -23.59 18.49 0.60
N GLY A 355 -23.23 17.36 -0.02
CA GLY A 355 -23.42 17.14 -1.45
C GLY A 355 -22.64 18.12 -2.33
N SER A 356 -21.41 18.46 -1.97
CA SER A 356 -20.61 19.43 -2.73
C SER A 356 -19.15 19.01 -2.90
N LEU A 357 -18.46 19.69 -3.80
CA LEU A 357 -17.01 19.70 -3.93
C LEU A 357 -16.51 21.13 -3.75
N THR A 358 -15.59 21.32 -2.81
CA THR A 358 -14.97 22.63 -2.53
C THR A 358 -13.48 22.58 -2.83
N ALA A 359 -12.95 23.59 -3.50
CA ALA A 359 -11.52 23.77 -3.71
C ALA A 359 -10.97 24.84 -2.77
N PHE A 360 -9.85 24.53 -2.15
CA PHE A 360 -9.01 25.48 -1.42
C PHE A 360 -7.65 25.60 -2.11
N SER A 361 -6.97 26.72 -1.94
CA SER A 361 -5.55 26.78 -2.21
C SER A 361 -4.79 25.92 -1.18
N THR A 362 -3.59 25.46 -1.50
CA THR A 362 -2.75 24.75 -0.50
C THR A 362 -2.35 25.64 0.69
N ARG A 363 -2.63 26.95 0.64
CA ARG A 363 -2.42 27.94 1.71
C ARG A 363 -3.67 28.23 2.54
N GLY A 364 -4.86 27.63 2.19
CA GLY A 364 -6.10 27.72 2.97
C GLY A 364 -7.18 28.63 2.44
N SER A 365 -6.93 29.42 1.38
CA SER A 365 -7.96 30.27 0.79
C SER A 365 -9.02 29.40 0.06
N ARG A 366 -10.31 29.58 0.35
CA ARG A 366 -11.39 28.98 -0.41
C ARG A 366 -11.46 29.60 -1.79
N LEU A 367 -11.40 28.78 -2.84
CA LEU A 367 -11.37 29.24 -4.24
C LEU A 367 -12.75 29.18 -4.89
N TRP A 368 -13.42 28.03 -4.78
CA TRP A 368 -14.74 27.79 -5.32
C TRP A 368 -15.42 26.60 -4.65
N SER A 369 -16.72 26.46 -4.84
CA SER A 369 -17.52 25.31 -4.41
C SER A 369 -18.62 25.03 -5.41
N LEU A 370 -18.87 23.74 -5.70
CA LEU A 370 -19.98 23.27 -6.52
C LEU A 370 -20.87 22.34 -5.70
N GLY A 371 -22.18 22.63 -5.61
CA GLY A 371 -23.20 21.72 -5.12
C GLY A 371 -23.66 20.75 -6.20
N THR A 372 -23.86 19.48 -5.86
CA THR A 372 -24.36 18.44 -6.78
C THR A 372 -25.85 18.14 -6.58
N GLY A 373 -26.46 18.69 -5.53
CA GLY A 373 -27.86 18.43 -5.15
C GLY A 373 -28.10 17.07 -4.49
N SER A 374 -27.06 16.28 -4.21
CA SER A 374 -27.15 14.99 -3.53
C SER A 374 -25.80 14.61 -2.90
N TYR A 375 -25.76 13.57 -2.06
CA TYR A 375 -24.56 13.13 -1.36
C TYR A 375 -23.35 12.92 -2.30
N VAL A 376 -22.15 13.26 -1.81
CA VAL A 376 -20.87 13.06 -2.49
C VAL A 376 -19.93 12.23 -1.61
N TYR A 377 -20.05 10.90 -1.68
CA TYR A 377 -19.11 9.98 -1.00
C TYR A 377 -17.86 9.72 -1.81
N SER A 378 -17.88 10.06 -3.09
CA SER A 378 -16.77 9.93 -4.03
C SER A 378 -15.57 10.78 -3.61
N SER A 379 -14.36 10.24 -3.70
CA SER A 379 -13.14 11.05 -3.70
C SER A 379 -12.92 11.65 -5.09
N PRO A 380 -12.45 12.91 -5.21
CA PRO A 380 -12.25 13.52 -6.53
C PRO A 380 -11.04 12.92 -7.26
N ALA A 381 -11.16 12.74 -8.58
CA ALA A 381 -10.01 12.52 -9.45
C ALA A 381 -9.57 13.84 -10.09
N VAL A 382 -8.26 14.06 -10.19
CA VAL A 382 -7.71 15.28 -10.79
C VAL A 382 -6.78 14.92 -11.93
N TRP A 383 -7.07 15.46 -13.12
CA TRP A 383 -6.28 15.19 -14.31
C TRP A 383 -6.30 16.36 -15.27
N ASN A 384 -5.13 16.82 -15.70
CA ASN A 384 -4.94 17.82 -16.75
C ASN A 384 -5.86 19.06 -16.62
N GLY A 385 -5.84 19.70 -15.42
CA GLY A 385 -6.65 20.88 -15.13
C GLY A 385 -8.16 20.61 -14.95
N ARG A 386 -8.57 19.35 -14.85
CA ARG A 386 -9.95 18.91 -14.62
C ARG A 386 -10.09 18.16 -13.32
N VAL A 387 -11.28 18.26 -12.72
CA VAL A 387 -11.67 17.47 -11.54
C VAL A 387 -12.92 16.67 -11.87
N TYR A 388 -12.90 15.40 -11.55
CA TYR A 388 -14.02 14.48 -11.76
C TYR A 388 -14.57 14.07 -10.41
N ILE A 389 -15.89 14.15 -10.22
CA ILE A 389 -16.57 13.78 -8.98
C ILE A 389 -17.90 13.11 -9.26
N GLY A 390 -18.15 11.98 -8.59
CA GLY A 390 -19.40 11.25 -8.66
C GLY A 390 -20.37 11.70 -7.56
N SER A 391 -21.66 11.74 -7.86
CA SER A 391 -22.71 12.07 -6.90
C SER A 391 -23.77 10.98 -6.83
N TYR A 392 -24.46 10.89 -5.71
CA TYR A 392 -25.59 9.97 -5.51
C TYR A 392 -26.81 10.32 -6.36
N ASN A 393 -26.86 11.50 -6.99
CA ASN A 393 -27.86 11.79 -8.03
C ASN A 393 -27.61 11.01 -9.35
N GLY A 394 -26.59 10.13 -9.39
CA GLY A 394 -26.28 9.31 -10.55
C GLY A 394 -25.43 10.02 -11.62
N THR A 395 -24.92 11.21 -11.32
CA THR A 395 -24.13 12.01 -12.28
C THR A 395 -22.64 12.01 -11.95
N LEU A 396 -21.80 11.77 -12.95
CA LEU A 396 -20.40 12.13 -12.93
C LEU A 396 -20.25 13.55 -13.48
N TYR A 397 -19.63 14.42 -12.70
CA TYR A 397 -19.28 15.78 -13.10
C TYR A 397 -17.81 15.88 -13.47
N CYS A 398 -17.50 16.59 -14.54
CA CYS A 398 -16.17 17.06 -14.87
C CYS A 398 -16.15 18.58 -14.76
N LEU A 399 -15.25 19.08 -13.92
CA LEU A 399 -15.15 20.49 -13.58
C LEU A 399 -13.78 21.04 -14.02
N SER A 400 -13.73 22.33 -14.28
CA SER A 400 -12.47 23.07 -14.33
C SER A 400 -11.84 23.11 -12.93
N ALA A 401 -10.61 22.63 -12.81
CA ALA A 401 -9.88 22.70 -11.54
C ALA A 401 -9.61 24.16 -11.11
N ALA A 402 -9.58 25.11 -12.08
CA ALA A 402 -9.25 26.50 -11.83
C ALA A 402 -10.40 27.24 -11.10
N ASN A 403 -11.65 27.08 -11.54
CA ASN A 403 -12.78 27.89 -11.13
C ASN A 403 -14.07 27.10 -10.80
N GLY A 404 -14.03 25.76 -10.89
CA GLY A 404 -15.17 24.90 -10.57
C GLY A 404 -16.31 24.89 -11.61
N SER A 405 -16.15 25.56 -12.76
CA SER A 405 -17.17 25.51 -13.81
C SER A 405 -17.34 24.10 -14.37
N VAL A 406 -18.59 23.71 -14.64
CA VAL A 406 -18.93 22.40 -15.19
C VAL A 406 -18.53 22.38 -16.68
N LEU A 407 -17.56 21.52 -17.04
CA LEU A 407 -17.13 21.31 -18.41
C LEU A 407 -18.02 20.32 -19.14
N TRP A 408 -18.41 19.27 -18.48
CA TRP A 408 -19.39 18.28 -18.92
C TRP A 408 -19.93 17.46 -17.74
N ARG A 409 -21.05 16.78 -17.98
CA ARG A 409 -21.66 15.83 -17.02
C ARG A 409 -22.14 14.59 -17.76
N PHE A 410 -22.19 13.45 -17.05
CA PHE A 410 -22.65 12.18 -17.57
C PHE A 410 -23.56 11.48 -16.57
N GLY A 411 -24.81 11.23 -16.95
CA GLY A 411 -25.80 10.51 -16.14
C GLY A 411 -25.70 8.99 -16.30
N THR A 412 -25.79 8.24 -15.22
CA THR A 412 -25.73 6.76 -15.23
C THR A 412 -27.06 6.10 -14.89
N GLY A 413 -28.02 6.87 -14.38
CA GLY A 413 -29.28 6.37 -13.81
C GLY A 413 -29.15 5.68 -12.46
N GLY A 414 -27.93 5.59 -11.88
CA GLY A 414 -27.67 4.99 -10.57
C GLY A 414 -26.59 5.73 -9.80
N SER A 415 -26.72 5.77 -8.46
CA SER A 415 -25.83 6.53 -7.56
C SER A 415 -24.35 6.16 -7.76
N ILE A 416 -23.48 7.17 -7.79
CA ILE A 416 -22.03 7.02 -7.89
C ILE A 416 -21.44 7.31 -6.51
N GLY A 417 -20.97 6.26 -5.81
CA GLY A 417 -20.40 6.37 -4.46
C GLY A 417 -18.87 6.29 -4.44
N GLY A 418 -18.27 5.63 -5.41
CA GLY A 418 -16.84 5.40 -5.47
C GLY A 418 -16.08 6.49 -6.21
N ALA A 419 -14.76 6.54 -5.99
CA ALA A 419 -13.89 7.51 -6.64
C ALA A 419 -13.72 7.21 -8.14
N PRO A 420 -13.89 8.18 -9.05
CA PRO A 420 -13.48 8.03 -10.43
C PRO A 420 -11.95 7.91 -10.50
N THR A 421 -11.44 7.31 -11.57
CA THR A 421 -10.01 7.11 -11.79
C THR A 421 -9.67 7.41 -13.24
N VAL A 422 -8.63 8.19 -13.50
CA VAL A 422 -8.20 8.54 -14.85
C VAL A 422 -6.93 7.79 -15.22
N VAL A 423 -6.96 7.04 -16.31
CA VAL A 423 -5.78 6.37 -16.88
C VAL A 423 -5.72 6.68 -18.37
N ASP A 424 -4.57 7.21 -18.80
CA ASP A 424 -4.30 7.49 -20.21
C ASP A 424 -5.43 8.26 -20.92
N GLY A 425 -6.00 9.27 -20.25
CA GLY A 425 -7.07 10.10 -20.79
C GLY A 425 -8.45 9.45 -20.89
N VAL A 426 -8.65 8.32 -20.19
CA VAL A 426 -9.94 7.67 -20.00
C VAL A 426 -10.31 7.74 -18.52
N VAL A 427 -11.49 8.30 -18.19
CA VAL A 427 -12.02 8.29 -16.82
C VAL A 427 -12.91 7.06 -16.64
N TYR A 428 -12.57 6.28 -15.62
CA TYR A 428 -13.31 5.10 -15.17
C TYR A 428 -14.04 5.41 -13.89
N PHE A 429 -15.27 4.95 -13.76
CA PHE A 429 -16.06 5.05 -12.53
C PHE A 429 -17.15 3.99 -12.52
N ALA A 430 -17.69 3.69 -11.35
CA ALA A 430 -18.76 2.72 -11.21
C ALA A 430 -19.98 3.33 -10.53
N ASN A 431 -21.16 2.79 -10.82
CA ASN A 431 -22.38 3.10 -10.11
C ASN A 431 -22.86 1.92 -9.24
N ARG A 432 -23.79 2.17 -8.33
CA ARG A 432 -24.36 1.15 -7.43
C ARG A 432 -25.29 0.14 -8.12
N GLN A 433 -25.55 0.30 -9.43
CA GLN A 433 -26.19 -0.72 -10.27
C GLN A 433 -25.15 -1.70 -10.87
N HIS A 434 -23.97 -1.80 -10.26
CA HIS A 434 -22.88 -2.70 -10.64
C HIS A 434 -22.36 -2.52 -12.06
N ARG A 435 -22.30 -1.28 -12.56
CA ARG A 435 -21.76 -0.98 -13.89
C ARG A 435 -20.51 -0.10 -13.78
N ILE A 436 -19.44 -0.52 -14.45
CA ILE A 436 -18.26 0.30 -14.68
C ILE A 436 -18.42 1.01 -16.01
N TYR A 437 -18.20 2.31 -16.02
CA TYR A 437 -18.17 3.16 -17.21
C TYR A 437 -16.74 3.59 -17.49
N ALA A 438 -16.39 3.71 -18.76
CA ALA A 438 -15.16 4.32 -19.24
C ALA A 438 -15.52 5.42 -20.25
N LEU A 439 -15.17 6.67 -19.95
CA LEU A 439 -15.43 7.81 -20.80
C LEU A 439 -14.12 8.47 -21.24
N ASN A 440 -14.14 9.12 -22.41
CA ASN A 440 -13.08 10.04 -22.76
C ASN A 440 -13.04 11.17 -21.71
N ALA A 441 -11.93 11.33 -21.01
CA ALA A 441 -11.82 12.27 -19.91
C ALA A 441 -11.98 13.74 -20.34
N ARG A 442 -11.67 14.10 -21.60
CA ARG A 442 -11.82 15.46 -22.09
C ARG A 442 -13.25 15.80 -22.49
N THR A 443 -13.95 14.86 -23.12
CA THR A 443 -15.24 15.12 -23.80
C THR A 443 -16.44 14.54 -23.10
N GLY A 444 -16.26 13.62 -22.15
CA GLY A 444 -17.35 12.88 -21.49
C GLY A 444 -18.02 11.82 -22.38
N ARG A 445 -17.59 11.63 -23.64
CA ARG A 445 -18.15 10.58 -24.53
C ARG A 445 -17.82 9.19 -23.99
N GLN A 446 -18.82 8.32 -23.95
CA GLN A 446 -18.63 6.94 -23.49
C GLN A 446 -17.73 6.17 -24.50
N VAL A 447 -16.71 5.52 -23.97
CA VAL A 447 -15.82 4.63 -24.73
C VAL A 447 -16.28 3.18 -24.60
N THR A 448 -16.60 2.74 -23.38
CA THR A 448 -17.10 1.40 -23.11
C THR A 448 -17.74 1.30 -21.73
N ARG A 449 -18.37 0.15 -21.41
CA ARG A 449 -18.92 -0.17 -20.10
C ARG A 449 -18.78 -1.66 -19.79
N TRP A 450 -18.78 -2.04 -18.50
CA TRP A 450 -18.77 -3.43 -18.01
C TRP A 450 -19.90 -3.65 -17.00
N PRO A 451 -20.43 -4.88 -16.95
CA PRO A 451 -21.59 -5.23 -16.14
C PRO A 451 -21.26 -5.64 -14.70
N ASP A 452 -20.04 -5.43 -14.22
CA ASP A 452 -19.62 -5.77 -12.85
C ASP A 452 -18.71 -4.67 -12.29
N GLY A 453 -19.15 -4.01 -11.22
CA GLY A 453 -18.43 -2.94 -10.54
C GLY A 453 -19.26 -2.34 -9.43
N ALA A 454 -18.64 -1.65 -8.46
CA ALA A 454 -19.39 -1.03 -7.38
C ALA A 454 -18.81 0.32 -6.94
N PHE A 455 -17.51 0.39 -6.66
CA PHE A 455 -16.87 1.55 -6.05
C PHE A 455 -15.71 2.05 -6.93
N VAL A 456 -14.46 1.92 -6.48
CA VAL A 456 -13.29 2.39 -7.24
C VAL A 456 -12.95 1.40 -8.35
N PRO A 457 -13.01 1.80 -9.61
CA PRO A 457 -13.08 0.84 -10.71
C PRO A 457 -11.74 0.28 -11.15
N VAL A 458 -10.62 1.00 -11.03
CA VAL A 458 -9.35 0.56 -11.62
C VAL A 458 -8.12 0.86 -10.78
N ALA A 459 -7.13 -0.02 -10.88
CA ALA A 459 -5.72 0.18 -10.58
C ALA A 459 -4.91 -0.58 -11.64
N GLY A 460 -3.59 -0.49 -11.65
CA GLY A 460 -2.83 -1.25 -12.63
C GLY A 460 -1.33 -1.02 -12.60
N ASN A 461 -0.66 -1.53 -13.63
CA ASN A 461 0.75 -1.29 -13.93
C ASN A 461 0.93 -0.99 -15.42
N GLY A 462 2.17 -0.85 -15.88
CA GLY A 462 2.47 -0.54 -17.29
C GLY A 462 1.95 -1.54 -18.31
N ARG A 463 1.43 -2.70 -17.88
CA ARG A 463 1.00 -3.78 -18.75
C ARG A 463 -0.50 -4.10 -18.70
N LEU A 464 -1.11 -4.03 -17.53
CA LEU A 464 -2.50 -4.43 -17.27
C LEU A 464 -3.22 -3.41 -16.41
N LEU A 465 -4.51 -3.19 -16.70
CA LEU A 465 -5.43 -2.61 -15.74
C LEU A 465 -6.20 -3.73 -15.02
N LEU A 466 -6.39 -3.57 -13.72
CA LEU A 466 -7.34 -4.35 -12.94
C LEU A 466 -8.66 -3.59 -12.89
N LEU A 467 -9.73 -4.16 -13.42
CA LEU A 467 -11.08 -3.70 -13.14
C LEU A 467 -11.55 -4.38 -11.85
N HIS A 468 -12.11 -3.58 -10.94
CA HIS A 468 -12.65 -4.03 -9.67
C HIS A 468 -14.16 -4.24 -9.82
N GLY A 469 -14.57 -5.51 -9.93
CA GLY A 469 -15.96 -5.91 -9.78
C GLY A 469 -16.40 -5.84 -8.31
N PHE A 470 -17.64 -6.24 -8.03
CA PHE A 470 -18.16 -6.28 -6.66
C PHE A 470 -17.32 -7.17 -5.73
N SER A 471 -16.98 -8.38 -6.19
CA SER A 471 -16.17 -9.36 -5.45
C SER A 471 -15.14 -10.09 -6.32
N ARG A 472 -14.81 -9.53 -7.48
CA ARG A 472 -13.93 -10.14 -8.48
C ARG A 472 -12.97 -9.12 -9.08
N LEU A 473 -11.73 -9.52 -9.35
CA LEU A 473 -10.78 -8.78 -10.16
C LEU A 473 -10.77 -9.29 -11.60
N TYR A 474 -10.67 -8.37 -12.54
CA TYR A 474 -10.47 -8.65 -13.96
C TYR A 474 -9.20 -7.95 -14.44
N ALA A 475 -8.20 -8.71 -14.87
CA ALA A 475 -7.01 -8.13 -15.50
C ALA A 475 -7.26 -7.92 -16.99
N MET A 476 -7.13 -6.69 -17.41
CA MET A 476 -7.46 -6.21 -18.74
C MET A 476 -6.19 -5.82 -19.49
N ALA A 477 -6.06 -6.30 -20.72
CA ALA A 477 -5.06 -5.84 -21.66
C ALA A 477 -5.74 -5.24 -22.90
N PRO A 478 -5.13 -4.30 -23.61
CA PRO A 478 -5.64 -3.82 -24.89
C PRO A 478 -5.81 -4.98 -25.87
N LYS A 479 -6.90 -4.97 -26.64
CA LYS A 479 -7.00 -5.86 -27.81
C LYS A 479 -5.93 -5.42 -28.81
N SER A 480 -5.12 -6.37 -29.30
CA SER A 480 -4.23 -6.09 -30.42
C SER A 480 -5.10 -5.62 -31.60
N ARG A 481 -4.76 -4.49 -32.20
CA ARG A 481 -5.32 -4.16 -33.52
C ARG A 481 -4.87 -5.29 -34.46
N ARG A 482 -5.79 -6.08 -35.00
CA ARG A 482 -5.48 -6.91 -36.17
C ARG A 482 -5.02 -5.91 -37.24
N ARG A 483 -3.78 -6.01 -37.63
CA ARG A 483 -3.26 -5.34 -38.82
C ARG A 483 -3.91 -5.96 -40.08
#